data_4a38c0200f61c6591782a0e4dfb744b9
#
_entry.id   4a38c0200f61c6591782a0e4dfb744b9
#
_cell.length_a   1.000
_cell.length_b   1.000
_cell.length_c   1.000
_cell.angle_alpha   90.00
_cell.angle_beta   90.00
_cell.angle_gamma   90.00
#
_symmetry.space_group_name_H-M   'P 1'
#
loop_
_entity.id
_entity.type
_entity.pdbx_description
1 polymer ?
#
loop_
_entity_poly.entity_id
_entity_poly.type
_entity_poly.pdbx_seq_one_letter_code
_entity_poly.pdbx_strand_id
1 'polypeptide(L)'
;MKDTNSPRVLLQAMFDTAIAAAQPHRCIPDHLPAMPKGRLVVIGAGKASAAMARAVEQHWDGELSGLVVTRYGYTVPCERIEIVEAAHPVPDAAGLEAARRLMALVSGLSADDTVLCLISGGGSALLPLPLDGISLEDKQAVSRELLKCGASIREI
;
A
#
# COMPACT_ATOMS: atom_id res chain seq x y z
N MET A 1 13.71 -8.90 -40.43
CA MET A 1 12.85 -7.78 -39.97
C MET A 1 11.76 -8.39 -39.11
N LYS A 2 11.67 -7.98 -37.83
CA LYS A 2 10.54 -8.40 -36.97
C LYS A 2 9.29 -7.72 -37.51
N ASP A 3 8.24 -8.51 -37.81
CA ASP A 3 6.96 -7.98 -38.27
C ASP A 3 6.32 -7.15 -37.17
N THR A 4 6.49 -5.83 -37.25
CA THR A 4 5.97 -4.84 -36.29
C THR A 4 4.45 -4.73 -36.31
N ASN A 5 3.77 -5.36 -37.28
CA ASN A 5 2.31 -5.37 -37.45
C ASN A 5 1.63 -6.64 -36.95
N SER A 6 2.36 -7.55 -36.34
CA SER A 6 1.75 -8.76 -35.78
C SER A 6 0.79 -8.37 -34.62
N PRO A 7 -0.42 -8.96 -34.55
CA PRO A 7 -1.37 -8.71 -33.47
C PRO A 7 -0.78 -8.94 -32.08
N ARG A 8 0.14 -9.88 -31.94
CA ARG A 8 0.86 -10.16 -30.70
C ARG A 8 1.74 -8.99 -30.28
N VAL A 9 2.46 -8.38 -31.21
CA VAL A 9 3.32 -7.20 -30.95
C VAL A 9 2.48 -6.02 -30.51
N LEU A 10 1.34 -5.79 -31.17
CA LEU A 10 0.41 -4.74 -30.82
C LEU A 10 -0.17 -4.94 -29.40
N LEU A 11 -0.68 -6.14 -29.11
CA LEU A 11 -1.23 -6.45 -27.79
C LEU A 11 -0.19 -6.32 -26.69
N GLN A 12 1.05 -6.75 -26.92
CA GLN A 12 2.14 -6.57 -25.96
C GLN A 12 2.43 -5.08 -25.73
N ALA A 13 2.52 -4.28 -26.79
CA ALA A 13 2.74 -2.85 -26.67
C ALA A 13 1.60 -2.12 -25.91
N MET A 14 0.35 -2.50 -26.15
CA MET A 14 -0.79 -1.98 -25.41
C MET A 14 -0.72 -2.35 -23.92
N PHE A 15 -0.39 -3.59 -23.60
CA PHE A 15 -0.22 -4.07 -22.24
C PHE A 15 0.91 -3.31 -21.51
N ASP A 16 2.08 -3.21 -22.13
CA ASP A 16 3.24 -2.51 -21.58
C ASP A 16 2.93 -1.02 -21.35
N THR A 17 2.22 -0.41 -22.30
CA THR A 17 1.78 0.99 -22.18
C THR A 17 0.81 1.19 -21.01
N ALA A 18 -0.17 0.30 -20.85
CA ALA A 18 -1.12 0.36 -19.73
C ALA A 18 -0.40 0.23 -18.37
N ILE A 19 0.51 -0.75 -18.26
CA ILE A 19 1.32 -0.93 -17.04
C ILE A 19 2.18 0.31 -16.78
N ALA A 20 2.86 0.83 -17.80
CA ALA A 20 3.72 2.00 -17.66
C ALA A 20 2.94 3.25 -17.23
N ALA A 21 1.72 3.43 -17.73
CA ALA A 21 0.84 4.53 -17.34
C ALA A 21 0.38 4.45 -15.88
N ALA A 22 0.22 3.24 -15.34
CA ALA A 22 -0.23 3.00 -13.96
C ALA A 22 0.91 2.92 -12.93
N GLN A 23 2.17 3.13 -13.33
CA GLN A 23 3.29 3.06 -12.40
C GLN A 23 3.23 4.21 -11.36
N PRO A 24 3.49 3.94 -10.06
CA PRO A 24 3.42 4.95 -9.00
C PRO A 24 4.26 6.20 -9.28
N HIS A 25 5.46 6.05 -9.82
CA HIS A 25 6.34 7.20 -10.16
C HIS A 25 5.74 8.13 -11.23
N ARG A 26 4.75 7.66 -12.00
CA ARG A 26 4.01 8.47 -12.98
C ARG A 26 2.73 9.06 -12.44
N CYS A 27 1.99 8.26 -11.64
CA CYS A 27 0.66 8.65 -11.17
C CYS A 27 0.72 9.53 -9.91
N ILE A 28 1.62 9.26 -8.97
CA ILE A 28 1.63 9.91 -7.66
C ILE A 28 1.99 11.40 -7.73
N PRO A 29 2.98 11.86 -8.51
CA PRO A 29 3.42 13.25 -8.49
C PRO A 29 2.29 14.26 -8.74
N ASP A 30 1.39 13.96 -9.68
CA ASP A 30 0.28 14.84 -10.05
C ASP A 30 -0.85 14.90 -8.99
N HIS A 31 -0.77 14.05 -7.96
CA HIS A 31 -1.79 13.91 -6.91
C HIS A 31 -1.24 14.18 -5.51
N LEU A 32 -0.01 14.69 -5.40
CA LEU A 32 0.53 15.09 -4.11
C LEU A 32 -0.26 16.28 -3.55
N PRO A 33 -0.49 16.32 -2.21
CA PRO A 33 -1.15 17.45 -1.59
C PRO A 33 -0.31 18.72 -1.69
N ALA A 34 -0.95 19.86 -1.46
CA ALA A 34 -0.19 21.10 -1.24
C ALA A 34 0.69 20.96 0.02
N MET A 35 1.80 21.71 0.02
CA MET A 35 2.73 21.72 1.17
C MET A 35 1.98 22.14 2.45
N PRO A 36 1.92 21.30 3.50
CA PRO A 36 1.32 21.69 4.77
C PRO A 36 2.18 22.73 5.51
N LYS A 37 1.62 23.40 6.48
CA LYS A 37 2.39 24.25 7.39
C LYS A 37 3.23 23.43 8.38
N GLY A 38 2.73 22.26 8.76
CA GLY A 38 3.43 21.26 9.54
C GLY A 38 4.12 20.23 8.66
N ARG A 39 4.08 18.97 9.05
CA ARG A 39 4.74 17.86 8.37
C ARG A 39 3.75 17.04 7.53
N LEU A 40 4.25 16.34 6.53
CA LEU A 40 3.51 15.29 5.83
C LEU A 40 3.77 13.94 6.50
N VAL A 41 2.70 13.28 6.95
CA VAL A 41 2.75 11.92 7.50
C VAL A 41 2.15 10.95 6.49
N VAL A 42 2.96 10.04 5.97
CA VAL A 42 2.52 9.05 4.97
C VAL A 42 2.20 7.74 5.67
N ILE A 43 0.99 7.24 5.45
CA ILE A 43 0.54 5.92 5.90
C ILE A 43 0.02 5.13 4.70
N GLY A 44 -0.13 3.82 4.84
CA GLY A 44 -0.76 3.05 3.77
C GLY A 44 -0.56 1.56 3.86
N ALA A 45 -1.28 0.85 3.01
CA ALA A 45 -1.14 -0.59 2.86
C ALA A 45 -1.54 -1.08 1.47
N GLY A 46 -0.90 -2.14 1.03
CA GLY A 46 -1.21 -2.81 -0.22
C GLY A 46 0.03 -3.27 -0.98
N LYS A 47 -0.18 -4.06 -2.02
CA LYS A 47 0.90 -4.67 -2.81
C LYS A 47 1.79 -3.64 -3.53
N ALA A 48 1.27 -2.44 -3.81
CA ALA A 48 2.00 -1.36 -4.46
C ALA A 48 2.39 -0.22 -3.50
N SER A 49 1.99 -0.27 -2.21
CA SER A 49 2.17 0.84 -1.27
C SER A 49 3.63 1.22 -1.06
N ALA A 50 4.56 0.27 -1.09
CA ALA A 50 5.99 0.57 -1.01
C ALA A 50 6.48 1.38 -2.23
N ALA A 51 6.08 1.00 -3.45
CA ALA A 51 6.41 1.75 -4.65
C ALA A 51 5.73 3.13 -4.69
N MET A 52 4.52 3.25 -4.14
CA MET A 52 3.82 4.53 -3.97
C MET A 52 4.57 5.42 -2.97
N ALA A 53 5.00 4.88 -1.83
CA ALA A 53 5.80 5.61 -0.83
C ALA A 53 7.12 6.12 -1.43
N ARG A 54 7.82 5.29 -2.20
CA ARG A 54 9.02 5.69 -2.92
C ARG A 54 8.76 6.85 -3.88
N ALA A 55 7.65 6.81 -4.62
CA ALA A 55 7.27 7.90 -5.52
C ALA A 55 6.97 9.20 -4.76
N VAL A 56 6.29 9.14 -3.62
CA VAL A 56 6.08 10.31 -2.75
C VAL A 56 7.43 10.87 -2.29
N GLU A 57 8.30 10.02 -1.77
CA GLU A 57 9.61 10.40 -1.25
C GLU A 57 10.51 11.11 -2.27
N GLN A 58 10.44 10.66 -3.53
CA GLN A 58 11.20 11.22 -4.64
C GLN A 58 10.71 12.59 -5.12
N HIS A 59 9.45 12.94 -4.84
CA HIS A 59 8.81 14.16 -5.34
C HIS A 59 8.34 15.10 -4.24
N TRP A 60 8.78 14.86 -2.99
CA TRP A 60 8.42 15.70 -1.84
C TRP A 60 9.64 16.32 -1.20
N ASP A 61 9.74 17.64 -1.29
CA ASP A 61 10.89 18.41 -0.76
C ASP A 61 10.76 18.80 0.70
N GLY A 62 9.53 18.73 1.26
CA GLY A 62 9.26 19.14 2.64
C GLY A 62 9.57 18.06 3.67
N GLU A 63 9.26 18.37 4.94
CA GLU A 63 9.34 17.40 6.03
C GLU A 63 8.36 16.25 5.77
N LEU A 64 8.88 15.03 5.89
CA LEU A 64 8.18 13.81 5.55
C LEU A 64 8.59 12.71 6.50
N SER A 65 7.60 11.99 7.04
CA SER A 65 7.79 10.74 7.76
C SER A 65 6.62 9.81 7.49
N GLY A 66 6.73 8.56 7.85
CA GLY A 66 5.61 7.65 7.70
C GLY A 66 5.96 6.18 7.81
N LEU A 67 4.93 5.36 7.65
CA LEU A 67 5.01 3.91 7.59
C LEU A 67 3.97 3.38 6.63
N VAL A 68 4.37 2.51 5.72
CA VAL A 68 3.45 1.77 4.85
C VAL A 68 3.70 0.26 4.94
N VAL A 69 2.65 -0.51 4.75
CA VAL A 69 2.71 -1.97 4.83
C VAL A 69 2.54 -2.56 3.43
N THR A 70 3.46 -3.45 3.08
CA THR A 70 3.36 -4.23 1.84
C THR A 70 3.49 -5.72 2.13
N ARG A 71 3.25 -6.57 1.13
CA ARG A 71 3.43 -8.01 1.32
C ARG A 71 4.92 -8.39 1.25
N TYR A 72 5.29 -9.51 1.87
CA TYR A 72 6.64 -10.05 1.80
C TYR A 72 7.18 -10.13 0.37
N GLY A 73 8.42 -9.69 0.18
CA GLY A 73 9.12 -9.66 -1.10
C GLY A 73 8.74 -8.49 -2.02
N TYR A 74 7.99 -7.50 -1.50
CA TYR A 74 7.56 -6.32 -2.27
C TYR A 74 8.07 -5.00 -1.69
N THR A 75 9.06 -5.07 -0.82
CA THR A 75 9.71 -3.87 -0.30
C THR A 75 10.42 -3.08 -1.42
N VAL A 76 10.49 -1.77 -1.24
CA VAL A 76 11.26 -0.85 -2.08
C VAL A 76 12.06 0.06 -1.14
N PRO A 77 13.34 0.34 -1.40
CA PRO A 77 14.13 1.20 -0.54
C PRO A 77 13.51 2.60 -0.43
N CYS A 78 13.26 3.04 0.80
CA CYS A 78 12.87 4.39 1.18
C CYS A 78 13.78 4.86 2.32
N GLU A 79 13.98 6.17 2.43
CA GLU A 79 14.88 6.78 3.42
C GLU A 79 14.12 7.44 4.57
N ARG A 80 12.93 7.96 4.28
CA ARG A 80 12.08 8.75 5.21
C ARG A 80 10.80 8.04 5.60
N ILE A 81 10.35 7.09 4.77
CA ILE A 81 9.13 6.30 5.02
C ILE A 81 9.55 4.86 5.31
N GLU A 82 9.17 4.36 6.46
CA GLU A 82 9.42 2.97 6.81
C GLU A 82 8.53 2.03 5.99
N ILE A 83 9.12 0.97 5.45
CA ILE A 83 8.40 -0.09 4.75
C ILE A 83 8.36 -1.32 5.64
N VAL A 84 7.17 -1.72 6.05
CA VAL A 84 6.93 -2.96 6.81
C VAL A 84 6.37 -4.02 5.87
N GLU A 85 6.89 -5.23 5.98
CA GLU A 85 6.37 -6.38 5.24
C GLU A 85 5.47 -7.24 6.13
N ALA A 86 4.36 -7.71 5.58
CA ALA A 86 3.38 -8.55 6.28
C ALA A 86 2.79 -9.61 5.35
N ALA A 87 2.10 -10.60 5.93
CA ALA A 87 1.50 -11.68 5.19
C ALA A 87 0.23 -11.26 4.43
N HIS A 88 0.07 -11.84 3.25
CA HIS A 88 -1.10 -11.69 2.39
C HIS A 88 -1.32 -13.01 1.63
N PRO A 89 -2.53 -13.56 1.49
CA PRO A 89 -3.84 -12.98 1.82
C PRO A 89 -4.33 -13.23 3.26
N VAL A 90 -3.67 -14.06 4.03
CA VAL A 90 -4.02 -14.29 5.45
C VAL A 90 -3.15 -13.39 6.31
N PRO A 91 -3.73 -12.56 7.20
CA PRO A 91 -2.97 -11.61 8.01
C PRO A 91 -2.04 -12.31 9.02
N ASP A 92 -1.01 -11.61 9.47
CA ASP A 92 -0.06 -12.09 10.48
C ASP A 92 0.22 -11.06 11.59
N ALA A 93 1.08 -11.44 12.53
CA ALA A 93 1.46 -10.59 13.65
C ALA A 93 2.23 -9.33 13.20
N ALA A 94 2.99 -9.39 12.10
CA ALA A 94 3.71 -8.24 11.57
C ALA A 94 2.72 -7.17 11.07
N GLY A 95 1.66 -7.59 10.37
CA GLY A 95 0.59 -6.69 9.93
C GLY A 95 -0.18 -6.09 11.11
N LEU A 96 -0.47 -6.88 12.15
CA LEU A 96 -1.13 -6.40 13.37
C LEU A 96 -0.30 -5.34 14.09
N GLU A 97 0.99 -5.59 14.25
CA GLU A 97 1.90 -4.63 14.89
C GLU A 97 2.04 -3.35 14.05
N ALA A 98 2.18 -3.49 12.74
CA ALA A 98 2.21 -2.34 11.82
C ALA A 98 0.92 -1.50 11.90
N ALA A 99 -0.25 -2.13 12.00
CA ALA A 99 -1.52 -1.42 12.17
C ALA A 99 -1.57 -0.60 13.47
N ARG A 100 -1.08 -1.16 14.58
CA ARG A 100 -0.97 -0.43 15.86
C ARG A 100 -0.03 0.77 15.75
N ARG A 101 1.11 0.59 15.11
CA ARG A 101 2.09 1.65 14.88
C ARG A 101 1.55 2.76 13.98
N LEU A 102 0.79 2.41 12.94
CA LEU A 102 0.10 3.39 12.09
C LEU A 102 -0.90 4.23 12.88
N MET A 103 -1.70 3.60 13.75
CA MET A 103 -2.62 4.33 14.63
C MET A 103 -1.88 5.29 15.57
N ALA A 104 -0.74 4.86 16.13
CA ALA A 104 0.09 5.71 16.97
C ALA A 104 0.69 6.89 16.20
N LEU A 105 1.15 6.67 14.96
CA LEU A 105 1.71 7.71 14.09
C LEU A 105 0.73 8.84 13.78
N VAL A 106 -0.55 8.52 13.61
CA VAL A 106 -1.57 9.53 13.31
C VAL A 106 -2.23 10.11 14.56
N SER A 107 -1.85 9.62 15.74
CA SER A 107 -2.32 10.18 17.01
C SER A 107 -1.55 11.44 17.37
N GLY A 108 -2.25 12.48 17.84
CA GLY A 108 -1.63 13.73 18.30
C GLY A 108 -1.12 14.64 17.19
N LEU A 109 -1.58 14.45 15.97
CA LEU A 109 -1.34 15.38 14.86
C LEU A 109 -2.10 16.70 15.09
N SER A 110 -1.56 17.78 14.56
CA SER A 110 -2.17 19.10 14.58
C SER A 110 -2.96 19.39 13.30
N ALA A 111 -3.70 20.49 13.30
CA ALA A 111 -4.40 20.96 12.09
C ALA A 111 -3.45 21.44 10.98
N ASP A 112 -2.18 21.66 11.29
CA ASP A 112 -1.15 22.07 10.34
C ASP A 112 -0.46 20.87 9.65
N ASP A 113 -0.61 19.66 10.22
CA ASP A 113 -0.09 18.43 9.66
C ASP A 113 -1.05 17.86 8.59
N THR A 114 -0.50 17.15 7.62
CA THR A 114 -1.29 16.43 6.60
C THR A 114 -0.98 14.94 6.63
N VAL A 115 -2.02 14.12 6.57
CA VAL A 115 -1.88 12.67 6.42
C VAL A 115 -2.17 12.28 4.97
N LEU A 116 -1.21 11.64 4.33
CA LEU A 116 -1.36 11.05 2.99
C LEU A 116 -1.51 9.54 3.12
N CYS A 117 -2.66 9.01 2.73
CA CYS A 117 -2.96 7.58 2.81
C CYS A 117 -2.78 6.89 1.45
N LEU A 118 -1.81 6.00 1.34
CA LEU A 118 -1.44 5.26 0.13
C LEU A 118 -2.04 3.85 0.15
N ILE A 119 -3.21 3.67 -0.45
CA ILE A 119 -3.92 2.38 -0.48
C ILE A 119 -3.83 1.76 -1.87
N SER A 120 -3.50 0.48 -1.90
CA SER A 120 -3.55 -0.35 -3.10
C SER A 120 -4.16 -1.73 -2.80
N GLY A 121 -4.26 -2.61 -3.80
CA GLY A 121 -4.89 -3.91 -3.63
C GLY A 121 -4.25 -4.78 -2.54
N GLY A 122 -5.07 -5.44 -1.72
CA GLY A 122 -4.66 -6.34 -0.65
C GLY A 122 -4.44 -5.68 0.72
N GLY A 123 -4.81 -4.41 0.88
CA GLY A 123 -4.58 -3.64 2.11
C GLY A 123 -5.25 -4.24 3.36
N SER A 124 -6.44 -4.78 3.25
CA SER A 124 -7.19 -5.34 4.39
C SER A 124 -6.48 -6.49 5.11
N ALA A 125 -5.80 -7.36 4.35
CA ALA A 125 -5.02 -8.46 4.95
C ALA A 125 -3.72 -7.94 5.58
N LEU A 126 -3.15 -6.88 5.05
CA LEU A 126 -1.88 -6.30 5.49
C LEU A 126 -2.01 -5.41 6.73
N LEU A 127 -3.21 -4.91 7.02
CA LEU A 127 -3.49 -4.05 8.17
C LEU A 127 -4.63 -4.65 9.03
N PRO A 128 -4.44 -5.82 9.63
CA PRO A 128 -5.43 -6.36 10.55
C PRO A 128 -5.40 -5.58 11.87
N LEU A 129 -6.55 -5.08 12.29
CA LEU A 129 -6.72 -4.51 13.63
C LEU A 129 -8.08 -4.99 14.16
N PRO A 130 -8.13 -6.21 14.72
CA PRO A 130 -9.37 -6.76 15.26
C PRO A 130 -9.91 -5.88 16.40
N LEU A 131 -11.23 -5.89 16.56
CA LEU A 131 -11.89 -5.27 17.71
C LEU A 131 -11.56 -6.03 19.00
N ASP A 132 -11.77 -5.37 20.13
CA ASP A 132 -11.60 -5.99 21.44
C ASP A 132 -12.45 -7.26 21.56
N GLY A 133 -11.83 -8.32 22.07
CA GLY A 133 -12.44 -9.63 22.19
C GLY A 133 -12.32 -10.54 20.96
N ILE A 134 -11.75 -10.06 19.86
CA ILE A 134 -11.43 -10.86 18.67
C ILE A 134 -9.92 -11.00 18.57
N SER A 135 -9.42 -12.22 18.53
CA SER A 135 -8.00 -12.49 18.37
C SER A 135 -7.54 -12.40 16.91
N LEU A 136 -6.21 -12.30 16.69
CA LEU A 136 -5.65 -12.43 15.36
C LEU A 136 -5.90 -13.82 14.78
N GLU A 137 -5.88 -14.85 15.63
CA GLU A 137 -6.14 -16.24 15.28
C GLU A 137 -7.56 -16.43 14.76
N ASP A 138 -8.56 -15.82 15.41
CA ASP A 138 -9.95 -15.84 14.95
C ASP A 138 -10.08 -15.20 13.56
N LYS A 139 -9.47 -14.03 13.38
CA LYS A 139 -9.45 -13.34 12.08
C LYS A 139 -8.77 -14.18 11.01
N GLN A 140 -7.66 -14.85 11.33
CA GLN A 140 -6.95 -15.74 10.42
C GLN A 140 -7.81 -16.96 10.06
N ALA A 141 -8.51 -17.55 11.03
CA ALA A 141 -9.39 -18.70 10.81
C ALA A 141 -10.52 -18.33 9.83
N VAL A 142 -11.21 -17.23 10.08
CA VAL A 142 -12.27 -16.72 9.18
C VAL A 142 -11.71 -16.44 7.78
N SER A 143 -10.57 -15.77 7.67
CA SER A 143 -9.96 -15.46 6.38
C SER A 143 -9.62 -16.72 5.59
N ARG A 144 -9.08 -17.77 6.25
CA ARG A 144 -8.77 -19.04 5.59
C ARG A 144 -10.02 -19.75 5.08
N GLU A 145 -11.10 -19.76 5.86
CA GLU A 145 -12.36 -20.41 5.46
C GLU A 145 -13.03 -19.67 4.30
N LEU A 146 -13.05 -18.33 4.32
CA LEU A 146 -13.58 -17.53 3.21
C LEU A 146 -12.79 -17.73 1.91
N LEU A 147 -11.47 -17.84 1.99
CA LEU A 147 -10.62 -18.15 0.82
C LEU A 147 -10.87 -19.57 0.29
N LYS A 148 -11.09 -20.56 1.17
CA LYS A 148 -11.35 -21.96 0.77
C LYS A 148 -12.72 -22.16 0.14
N CYS A 149 -13.76 -21.51 0.65
CA CYS A 149 -15.11 -21.66 0.11
C CYS A 149 -15.36 -20.89 -1.19
N GLY A 150 -14.36 -20.12 -1.66
CA GLY A 150 -14.48 -19.34 -2.90
C GLY A 150 -15.38 -18.11 -2.76
N ALA A 151 -15.48 -17.56 -1.54
CA ALA A 151 -16.21 -16.32 -1.28
C ALA A 151 -15.76 -15.19 -2.20
N SER A 152 -16.71 -14.39 -2.66
CA SER A 152 -16.41 -13.23 -3.48
C SER A 152 -15.71 -12.13 -2.66
N ILE A 153 -15.03 -11.20 -3.35
CA ILE A 153 -14.36 -10.07 -2.68
C ILE A 153 -15.30 -9.18 -1.87
N ARG A 154 -16.59 -9.28 -2.11
CA ARG A 154 -17.62 -8.53 -1.34
C ARG A 154 -18.01 -9.23 -0.04
N GLU A 155 -17.71 -10.52 0.09
CA GLU A 155 -17.99 -11.35 1.27
C GLU A 155 -16.77 -11.47 2.17
N ILE A 156 -15.58 -11.21 1.64
CA ILE A 156 -14.30 -11.17 2.36
C ILE A 156 -14.03 -9.76 2.91
#